data_7b057d10aebe463a959d44c31385b8c3
#
_entry.id   7b057d10aebe463a959d44c31385b8c3
#
_cell.length_a   1.000
_cell.length_b   1.000
_cell.length_c   1.000
_cell.angle_alpha   90.00
_cell.angle_beta   90.00
_cell.angle_gamma   90.00
#
_symmetry.space_group_name_H-M   'P 1'
#
loop_
_entity.id
_entity.type
_entity.pdbx_description
1 polymer ?
#
loop_
_entity_poly.entity_id
_entity_poly.type
_entity_poly.pdbx_seq_one_letter_code
_entity_poly.pdbx_strand_id
1 'polypeptide(L)'
;MEWMIASDSSCEIRTLPDTAPGVQFALVPFKIRVGEREFVDLPTLNTKAMLQAMTDYNGASATACPSPEEWAELFLMADKSIALTISHNLSGSYNAALAAREMVLEEHPEKQIFVLDTLSCSGALAGAAELANKLIRIGTNFDTICIELANWAQKGHIMSVSYTHLTPPT
;
A
#
# COMPACT_ATOMS: atom_id res chain seq x y z
N MET A 1 7.00 12.60 14.98
CA MET A 1 6.61 11.18 15.07
C MET A 1 7.78 10.36 14.56
N GLU A 2 8.11 9.25 15.24
CA GLU A 2 9.36 8.55 14.91
C GLU A 2 9.20 7.64 13.67
N TRP A 3 8.12 6.88 13.61
CA TRP A 3 7.91 5.88 12.54
C TRP A 3 6.53 5.98 11.88
N MET A 4 6.52 5.90 10.56
CA MET A 4 5.33 5.68 9.74
C MET A 4 5.45 4.33 9.03
N ILE A 5 4.46 3.46 9.21
CA ILE A 5 4.22 2.31 8.34
C ILE A 5 3.04 2.69 7.45
N ALA A 6 3.31 2.97 6.19
CA ALA A 6 2.30 3.34 5.21
C ALA A 6 2.07 2.16 4.25
N SER A 7 0.83 1.87 3.91
CA SER A 7 0.50 0.86 2.89
C SER A 7 -0.48 1.43 1.89
N ASP A 8 -0.41 1.01 0.63
CA ASP A 8 -1.55 1.28 -0.23
C ASP A 8 -2.78 0.47 0.22
N SER A 9 -3.97 0.88 -0.21
CA SER A 9 -5.22 0.30 0.28
C SER A 9 -5.54 -1.09 -0.27
N SER A 10 -4.65 -1.68 -1.09
CA SER A 10 -4.72 -3.10 -1.41
C SER A 10 -4.41 -3.98 -0.19
N CYS A 11 -3.88 -3.39 0.88
CA CYS A 11 -3.66 -4.05 2.16
C CYS A 11 -5.00 -4.49 2.79
N GLU A 12 -5.05 -5.73 3.28
CA GLU A 12 -6.26 -6.31 3.86
C GLU A 12 -6.64 -5.66 5.20
N ILE A 13 -5.64 -5.26 6.00
CA ILE A 13 -5.91 -4.61 7.28
C ILE A 13 -6.10 -3.10 7.11
N ARG A 14 -7.06 -2.55 7.82
CA ARG A 14 -7.34 -1.09 7.84
C ARG A 14 -6.71 -0.39 9.03
N THR A 15 -6.34 -1.15 10.05
CA THR A 15 -5.62 -0.71 11.24
C THR A 15 -4.60 -1.76 11.61
N LEU A 16 -3.47 -1.34 12.15
CA LEU A 16 -2.45 -2.25 12.68
C LEU A 16 -2.66 -2.35 14.21
N PRO A 17 -3.07 -3.53 14.72
CA PRO A 17 -3.24 -3.70 16.16
C PRO A 17 -1.89 -3.65 16.86
N ASP A 18 -1.90 -3.25 18.11
CA ASP A 18 -0.71 -3.24 18.99
C ASP A 18 0.51 -2.58 18.34
N THR A 19 0.36 -1.35 17.81
CA THR A 19 1.50 -0.60 17.26
C THR A 19 2.57 -0.37 18.32
N ALA A 20 3.84 -0.48 17.91
CA ALA A 20 4.96 -0.15 18.79
C ALA A 20 4.92 1.33 19.19
N PRO A 21 5.48 1.71 20.35
CA PRO A 21 5.56 3.12 20.74
C PRO A 21 6.21 3.97 19.64
N GLY A 22 5.61 5.12 19.32
CA GLY A 22 6.10 6.02 18.28
C GLY A 22 5.79 5.62 16.84
N VAL A 23 5.06 4.50 16.62
CA VAL A 23 4.66 4.02 15.29
C VAL A 23 3.22 4.45 14.98
N GLN A 24 3.01 4.96 13.77
CA GLN A 24 1.69 5.08 13.15
C GLN A 24 1.58 4.16 11.93
N PHE A 25 0.36 3.65 11.71
CA PHE A 25 0.00 2.94 10.49
C PHE A 25 -1.04 3.76 9.74
N ALA A 26 -0.84 3.94 8.44
CA ALA A 26 -1.76 4.66 7.58
C ALA A 26 -1.90 3.99 6.21
N LEU A 27 -3.07 4.18 5.58
CA LEU A 27 -3.34 3.72 4.22
C LEU A 27 -3.31 4.90 3.25
N VAL A 28 -2.68 4.67 2.09
CA VAL A 28 -2.76 5.55 0.91
C VAL A 28 -3.78 4.95 -0.06
N PRO A 29 -4.91 5.61 -0.31
CA PRO A 29 -6.06 4.96 -0.94
C PRO A 29 -5.92 4.84 -2.46
N PHE A 30 -6.35 3.69 -3.00
CA PHE A 30 -6.74 3.59 -4.40
C PHE A 30 -8.03 4.37 -4.65
N LYS A 31 -8.19 4.84 -5.89
CA LYS A 31 -9.41 5.47 -6.37
C LYS A 31 -10.08 4.56 -7.39
N ILE A 32 -11.38 4.38 -7.25
CA ILE A 32 -12.18 3.51 -8.11
C ILE A 32 -13.16 4.39 -8.86
N ARG A 33 -13.06 4.45 -10.18
CA ARG A 33 -13.92 5.24 -11.04
C ARG A 33 -14.94 4.37 -11.77
N VAL A 34 -16.20 4.73 -11.66
CA VAL A 34 -17.32 4.07 -12.32
C VAL A 34 -18.10 5.14 -13.09
N GLY A 35 -17.88 5.22 -14.40
CA GLY A 35 -18.35 6.35 -15.19
C GLY A 35 -17.73 7.65 -14.72
N GLU A 36 -18.60 8.61 -14.31
CA GLU A 36 -18.19 9.91 -13.76
C GLU A 36 -18.07 9.91 -12.22
N ARG A 37 -18.40 8.80 -11.57
CA ARG A 37 -18.33 8.69 -10.11
C ARG A 37 -16.98 8.16 -9.69
N GLU A 38 -16.39 8.77 -8.65
CA GLU A 38 -15.17 8.32 -8.01
C GLU A 38 -15.45 7.86 -6.58
N PHE A 39 -14.84 6.76 -6.21
CA PHE A 39 -14.88 6.15 -4.87
C PHE A 39 -13.46 6.00 -4.37
N VAL A 40 -13.20 6.48 -3.16
CA VAL A 40 -11.89 6.39 -2.52
C VAL A 40 -11.89 5.20 -1.58
N ASP A 41 -10.91 4.29 -1.71
CA ASP A 41 -10.81 3.06 -0.94
C ASP A 41 -10.27 3.32 0.48
N LEU A 42 -11.11 3.94 1.30
CA LEU A 42 -10.88 4.21 2.72
C LEU A 42 -11.88 3.42 3.56
N PRO A 43 -11.66 3.29 4.89
CA PRO A 43 -12.62 2.64 5.80
C PRO A 43 -14.03 3.25 5.76
N THR A 44 -14.16 4.50 5.31
CA THR A 44 -15.44 5.21 5.16
C THR A 44 -16.16 4.91 3.83
N LEU A 45 -15.56 4.11 2.94
CA LEU A 45 -16.15 3.77 1.65
C LEU A 45 -17.50 3.07 1.81
N ASN A 46 -18.54 3.63 1.18
CA ASN A 46 -19.80 2.95 1.05
C ASN A 46 -19.73 1.89 -0.08
N THR A 47 -19.24 0.71 0.27
CA THR A 47 -19.05 -0.41 -0.67
C THR A 47 -20.36 -0.79 -1.38
N LYS A 48 -21.51 -0.72 -0.68
CA LYS A 48 -22.81 -1.04 -1.28
C LYS A 48 -23.17 -0.05 -2.40
N ALA A 49 -22.95 1.24 -2.17
CA ALA A 49 -23.20 2.28 -3.17
C ALA A 49 -22.23 2.15 -4.36
N MET A 50 -20.98 1.78 -4.12
CA MET A 50 -19.98 1.52 -5.16
C MET A 50 -20.38 0.30 -6.03
N LEU A 51 -20.73 -0.82 -5.42
CA LEU A 51 -21.18 -2.02 -6.14
C LEU A 51 -22.45 -1.78 -6.94
N GLN A 52 -23.40 -1.02 -6.38
CA GLN A 52 -24.61 -0.64 -7.12
C GLN A 52 -24.26 0.22 -8.35
N ALA A 53 -23.35 1.19 -8.21
CA ALA A 53 -22.87 1.99 -9.33
C ALA A 53 -22.21 1.14 -10.41
N MET A 54 -21.42 0.14 -10.04
CA MET A 54 -20.79 -0.82 -10.98
C MET A 54 -21.85 -1.66 -11.71
N THR A 55 -22.91 -2.08 -11.01
CA THR A 55 -24.00 -2.86 -11.60
C THR A 55 -24.83 -2.05 -12.60
N ASP A 56 -25.08 -0.79 -12.28
CA ASP A 56 -25.91 0.11 -13.09
C ASP A 56 -25.14 0.70 -14.30
N TYR A 57 -23.81 0.63 -14.28
CA TYR A 57 -22.96 1.20 -15.32
C TYR A 57 -22.60 0.16 -16.38
N ASN A 58 -22.96 0.42 -17.64
CA ASN A 58 -22.69 -0.48 -18.76
C ASN A 58 -21.26 -0.39 -19.34
N GLY A 59 -20.39 0.42 -18.76
CA GLY A 59 -19.00 0.58 -19.17
C GLY A 59 -18.04 -0.12 -18.22
N ALA A 60 -16.75 -0.10 -18.57
CA ALA A 60 -15.71 -0.61 -17.69
C ALA A 60 -15.43 0.36 -16.53
N SER A 61 -15.32 -0.16 -15.31
CA SER A 61 -14.74 0.60 -14.20
C SER A 61 -13.20 0.64 -14.33
N ALA A 62 -12.59 1.66 -13.74
CA ALA A 62 -11.14 1.83 -13.73
C ALA A 62 -10.66 2.07 -12.28
N THR A 63 -9.42 1.70 -12.00
CA THR A 63 -8.75 2.04 -10.75
C THR A 63 -7.54 2.91 -11.02
N ALA A 64 -7.26 3.84 -10.11
CA ALA A 64 -6.04 4.63 -10.09
C ALA A 64 -5.29 4.35 -8.78
N CYS A 65 -3.98 4.14 -8.90
CA CYS A 65 -3.12 4.04 -7.73
C CYS A 65 -2.96 5.41 -7.05
N PRO A 66 -2.49 5.44 -5.78
CA PRO A 66 -2.14 6.68 -5.10
C PRO A 66 -1.12 7.50 -5.88
N SER A 67 -1.23 8.83 -5.82
CA SER A 67 -0.25 9.72 -6.41
C SER A 67 1.01 9.83 -5.56
N PRO A 68 2.13 10.33 -6.13
CA PRO A 68 3.34 10.61 -5.35
C PRO A 68 3.08 11.59 -4.20
N GLU A 69 2.24 12.60 -4.39
CA GLU A 69 1.91 13.59 -3.36
C GLU A 69 1.22 12.94 -2.17
N GLU A 70 0.27 12.03 -2.41
CA GLU A 70 -0.45 11.30 -1.35
C GLU A 70 0.51 10.42 -0.50
N TRP A 71 1.54 9.84 -1.12
CA TRP A 71 2.60 9.13 -0.40
C TRP A 71 3.52 10.10 0.36
N ALA A 72 3.92 11.22 -0.28
CA ALA A 72 4.80 12.21 0.31
C ALA A 72 4.22 12.82 1.57
N GLU A 73 2.91 13.09 1.62
CA GLU A 73 2.23 13.59 2.83
C GLU A 73 2.50 12.69 4.03
N LEU A 74 2.44 11.37 3.87
CA LEU A 74 2.72 10.43 4.97
C LEU A 74 4.21 10.38 5.32
N PHE A 75 5.11 10.44 4.34
CA PHE A 75 6.55 10.44 4.59
C PHE A 75 7.01 11.69 5.34
N LEU A 76 6.37 12.82 5.10
CA LEU A 76 6.66 14.08 5.82
C LEU A 76 6.27 14.01 7.30
N MET A 77 5.31 13.17 7.67
CA MET A 77 4.80 13.06 9.05
C MET A 77 5.78 12.38 10.03
N ALA A 78 6.77 11.61 9.56
CA ALA A 78 7.66 10.84 10.42
C ALA A 78 9.14 11.02 10.04
N ASP A 79 10.03 10.69 10.97
CA ASP A 79 11.48 10.70 10.72
C ASP A 79 11.89 9.47 9.90
N LYS A 80 11.20 8.35 10.12
CA LYS A 80 11.43 7.07 9.44
C LYS A 80 10.12 6.54 8.85
N SER A 81 10.13 6.18 7.59
CA SER A 81 8.95 5.68 6.90
C SER A 81 9.21 4.36 6.17
N ILE A 82 8.27 3.44 6.29
CA ILE A 82 8.24 2.18 5.54
C ILE A 82 6.96 2.19 4.72
N ALA A 83 7.08 2.26 3.39
CA ALA A 83 5.98 2.15 2.47
C ALA A 83 5.86 0.71 1.95
N LEU A 84 4.66 0.15 2.04
CA LEU A 84 4.32 -1.20 1.58
C LEU A 84 3.38 -1.08 0.39
N THR A 85 3.79 -1.59 -0.75
CA THR A 85 2.99 -1.47 -1.98
C THR A 85 2.58 -2.83 -2.53
N ILE A 86 1.44 -2.85 -3.20
CA ILE A 86 1.08 -3.96 -4.08
C ILE A 86 2.19 -4.17 -5.12
N SER A 87 2.32 -5.39 -5.64
CA SER A 87 3.29 -5.72 -6.69
C SER A 87 3.32 -4.68 -7.82
N HIS A 88 4.52 -4.23 -8.19
CA HIS A 88 4.74 -3.34 -9.32
C HIS A 88 4.23 -3.92 -10.66
N ASN A 89 4.11 -5.25 -10.76
CA ASN A 89 3.53 -5.91 -11.93
C ASN A 89 2.00 -5.74 -12.04
N LEU A 90 1.34 -5.34 -10.95
CA LEU A 90 -0.11 -5.16 -10.89
C LEU A 90 -0.54 -3.69 -10.87
N SER A 91 0.32 -2.80 -10.38
CA SER A 91 -0.04 -1.39 -10.16
C SER A 91 1.16 -0.45 -10.24
N GLY A 92 0.90 0.80 -10.57
CA GLY A 92 1.88 1.89 -10.50
C GLY A 92 2.18 2.39 -9.07
N SER A 93 1.55 1.86 -8.04
CA SER A 93 1.67 2.31 -6.64
C SER A 93 3.12 2.33 -6.15
N TYR A 94 3.90 1.28 -6.46
CA TYR A 94 5.32 1.20 -6.14
C TYR A 94 6.12 2.37 -6.75
N ASN A 95 5.92 2.63 -8.04
CA ASN A 95 6.63 3.72 -8.72
C ASN A 95 6.20 5.10 -8.18
N ALA A 96 4.93 5.28 -7.84
CA ALA A 96 4.43 6.50 -7.20
C ALA A 96 5.09 6.71 -5.83
N ALA A 97 5.20 5.67 -5.01
CA ALA A 97 5.87 5.74 -3.71
C ALA A 97 7.38 6.01 -3.84
N LEU A 98 8.06 5.46 -4.86
CA LEU A 98 9.46 5.79 -5.14
C LEU A 98 9.62 7.26 -5.55
N ALA A 99 8.77 7.78 -6.43
CA ALA A 99 8.80 9.20 -6.80
C ALA A 99 8.57 10.10 -5.59
N ALA A 100 7.62 9.76 -4.72
CA ALA A 100 7.39 10.48 -3.46
C ALA A 100 8.62 10.47 -2.54
N ARG A 101 9.29 9.32 -2.43
CA ARG A 101 10.54 9.21 -1.67
C ARG A 101 11.60 10.18 -2.18
N GLU A 102 11.85 10.22 -3.50
CA GLU A 102 12.84 11.15 -4.08
C GLU A 102 12.44 12.61 -3.81
N MET A 103 11.16 12.98 -4.02
CA MET A 103 10.66 14.32 -3.74
C MET A 103 10.90 14.73 -2.28
N VAL A 104 10.61 13.85 -1.33
CA VAL A 104 10.79 14.17 0.11
C VAL A 104 12.26 14.24 0.48
N LEU A 105 13.10 13.33 -0.03
CA LEU A 105 14.52 13.31 0.31
C LEU A 105 15.32 14.48 -0.32
N GLU A 106 14.83 15.07 -1.40
CA GLU A 106 15.43 16.28 -1.98
C GLU A 106 15.34 17.48 -1.01
N GLU A 107 14.21 17.61 -0.29
CA GLU A 107 13.99 18.69 0.67
C GLU A 107 14.35 18.31 2.12
N HIS A 108 14.30 17.02 2.45
CA HIS A 108 14.47 16.45 3.79
C HIS A 108 15.46 15.27 3.78
N PRO A 109 16.74 15.50 3.48
CA PRO A 109 17.74 14.43 3.36
C PRO A 109 18.04 13.68 4.67
N GLU A 110 17.62 14.22 5.81
CA GLU A 110 17.75 13.60 7.13
C GLU A 110 16.75 12.47 7.37
N LYS A 111 15.66 12.38 6.57
CA LYS A 111 14.64 11.35 6.72
C LYS A 111 15.11 10.00 6.18
N GLN A 112 14.60 8.92 6.76
CA GLN A 112 14.84 7.57 6.28
C GLN A 112 13.54 7.00 5.71
N ILE A 113 13.53 6.73 4.40
CA ILE A 113 12.33 6.25 3.70
C ILE A 113 12.69 4.98 2.93
N PHE A 114 12.00 3.89 3.24
CA PHE A 114 12.09 2.63 2.51
C PHE A 114 10.77 2.31 1.81
N VAL A 115 10.83 1.96 0.54
CA VAL A 115 9.68 1.54 -0.25
C VAL A 115 9.85 0.06 -0.59
N LEU A 116 8.93 -0.77 -0.11
CA LEU A 116 8.89 -2.20 -0.36
C LEU A 116 7.88 -2.51 -1.47
N ASP A 117 8.36 -3.10 -2.56
CA ASP A 117 7.50 -3.87 -3.43
C ASP A 117 7.27 -5.25 -2.78
N THR A 118 6.03 -5.53 -2.37
CA THR A 118 5.73 -6.80 -1.73
C THR A 118 5.68 -7.97 -2.72
N LEU A 119 5.78 -7.72 -4.03
CA LEU A 119 5.61 -8.70 -5.11
C LEU A 119 4.29 -9.47 -5.00
N SER A 120 3.35 -8.96 -4.24
CA SER A 120 2.10 -9.61 -3.87
C SER A 120 0.97 -8.59 -3.67
N CYS A 121 -0.10 -8.96 -2.97
CA CYS A 121 -1.21 -8.07 -2.59
C CYS A 121 -1.87 -8.54 -1.28
N SER A 122 -2.84 -7.76 -0.78
CA SER A 122 -3.76 -8.12 0.29
C SER A 122 -3.06 -8.56 1.59
N GLY A 123 -3.17 -9.83 1.97
CA GLY A 123 -2.58 -10.39 3.19
C GLY A 123 -1.06 -10.28 3.27
N ALA A 124 -0.37 -10.20 2.13
CA ALA A 124 1.09 -10.01 2.12
C ALA A 124 1.48 -8.63 2.63
N LEU A 125 0.73 -7.58 2.29
CA LEU A 125 0.99 -6.23 2.82
C LEU A 125 0.71 -6.19 4.33
N ALA A 126 -0.36 -6.86 4.77
CA ALA A 126 -0.68 -6.97 6.19
C ALA A 126 0.46 -7.66 6.98
N GLY A 127 0.94 -8.81 6.47
CA GLY A 127 2.06 -9.52 7.09
C GLY A 127 3.36 -8.71 7.11
N ALA A 128 3.65 -7.93 6.05
CA ALA A 128 4.79 -7.02 6.02
C ALA A 128 4.65 -5.88 7.06
N ALA A 129 3.45 -5.32 7.24
CA ALA A 129 3.18 -4.31 8.25
C ALA A 129 3.37 -4.85 9.68
N GLU A 130 2.86 -6.06 9.94
CA GLU A 130 3.05 -6.73 11.23
C GLU A 130 4.52 -7.03 11.51
N LEU A 131 5.27 -7.52 10.50
CA LEU A 131 6.70 -7.78 10.62
C LEU A 131 7.48 -6.49 10.91
N ALA A 132 7.21 -5.40 10.16
CA ALA A 132 7.82 -4.11 10.40
C ALA A 132 7.57 -3.63 11.84
N ASN A 133 6.31 -3.64 12.28
CA ASN A 133 5.93 -3.25 13.63
C ASN A 133 6.63 -4.09 14.71
N LYS A 134 6.73 -5.41 14.50
CA LYS A 134 7.43 -6.31 15.42
C LYS A 134 8.91 -5.97 15.52
N LEU A 135 9.59 -5.75 14.38
CA LEU A 135 11.02 -5.42 14.35
C LEU A 135 11.30 -4.05 15.00
N ILE A 136 10.44 -3.05 14.76
CA ILE A 136 10.53 -1.75 15.42
C ILE A 136 10.36 -1.91 16.93
N ARG A 137 9.37 -2.70 17.38
CA ARG A 137 9.09 -2.93 18.80
C ARG A 137 10.28 -3.50 19.58
N ILE A 138 11.06 -4.38 18.96
CA ILE A 138 12.25 -4.96 19.57
C ILE A 138 13.53 -4.13 19.38
N GLY A 139 13.39 -2.89 18.81
CA GLY A 139 14.48 -1.93 18.67
C GLY A 139 15.47 -2.26 17.54
N THR A 140 15.03 -2.99 16.51
CA THR A 140 15.87 -3.27 15.34
C THR A 140 16.14 -1.94 14.57
N ASN A 141 17.36 -1.76 14.09
CA ASN A 141 17.71 -0.57 13.31
C ASN A 141 17.05 -0.57 11.93
N PHE A 142 16.93 0.63 11.33
CA PHE A 142 16.23 0.85 10.07
C PHE A 142 16.73 -0.03 8.94
N ASP A 143 18.04 -0.08 8.72
CA ASP A 143 18.64 -0.84 7.60
C ASP A 143 18.37 -2.34 7.72
N THR A 144 18.45 -2.88 8.92
CA THR A 144 18.14 -4.29 9.18
C THR A 144 16.65 -4.57 8.92
N ILE A 145 15.75 -3.66 9.32
CA ILE A 145 14.31 -3.80 9.02
C ILE A 145 14.09 -3.85 7.51
N CYS A 146 14.73 -2.96 6.74
CA CYS A 146 14.63 -2.93 5.28
C CYS A 146 15.08 -4.26 4.65
N ILE A 147 16.20 -4.82 5.11
CA ILE A 147 16.73 -6.11 4.63
C ILE A 147 15.77 -7.26 4.96
N GLU A 148 15.26 -7.32 6.19
CA GLU A 148 14.35 -8.38 6.61
C GLU A 148 13.02 -8.32 5.83
N LEU A 149 12.47 -7.14 5.60
CA LEU A 149 11.27 -6.94 4.79
C LEU A 149 11.49 -7.33 3.32
N ALA A 150 12.63 -6.94 2.73
CA ALA A 150 12.98 -7.33 1.38
C ALA A 150 13.12 -8.86 1.24
N ASN A 151 13.80 -9.51 2.19
CA ASN A 151 13.93 -10.96 2.24
C ASN A 151 12.57 -11.66 2.43
N TRP A 152 11.68 -11.06 3.21
CA TRP A 152 10.34 -11.58 3.44
C TRP A 152 9.51 -11.54 2.15
N ALA A 153 9.54 -10.43 1.41
CA ALA A 153 8.81 -10.26 0.16
C ALA A 153 9.22 -11.28 -0.91
N GLN A 154 10.50 -11.65 -0.97
CA GLN A 154 11.00 -12.65 -1.92
C GLN A 154 10.46 -14.07 -1.68
N LYS A 155 9.91 -14.35 -0.50
CA LYS A 155 9.34 -15.66 -0.15
C LYS A 155 7.84 -15.75 -0.46
N GLY A 156 7.21 -14.61 -0.73
CA GLY A 156 5.79 -14.53 -1.06
C GLY A 156 5.53 -14.88 -2.52
N HIS A 157 4.37 -15.50 -2.79
CA HIS A 157 3.88 -15.72 -4.14
C HIS A 157 2.41 -15.33 -4.21
N ILE A 158 2.02 -14.70 -5.31
CA ILE A 158 0.61 -14.44 -5.61
C ILE A 158 0.17 -15.33 -6.78
N MET A 159 -1.00 -15.93 -6.64
CA MET A 159 -1.67 -16.65 -7.71
C MET A 159 -2.98 -15.95 -8.04
N SER A 160 -3.14 -15.51 -9.29
CA SER A 160 -4.35 -14.87 -9.77
C SER A 160 -5.05 -15.80 -10.78
N VAL A 161 -6.37 -15.94 -10.61
CA VAL A 161 -7.23 -16.68 -11.54
C VAL A 161 -8.28 -15.73 -12.10
N SER A 162 -8.25 -15.52 -13.41
CA SER A 162 -9.21 -14.64 -14.08
C SER A 162 -10.35 -15.44 -14.71
N TYR A 163 -11.46 -14.75 -15.01
CA TYR A 163 -12.62 -15.36 -15.68
C TYR A 163 -12.26 -16.00 -17.01
N THR A 164 -11.29 -15.46 -17.74
CA THR A 164 -10.79 -16.03 -19.00
C THR A 164 -10.15 -17.39 -18.85
N HIS A 165 -9.70 -17.75 -17.66
CA HIS A 165 -9.17 -19.09 -17.36
C HIS A 165 -10.26 -20.07 -16.90
N LEU A 166 -11.43 -19.56 -16.48
CA LEU A 166 -12.53 -20.35 -15.95
C LEU A 166 -13.56 -20.75 -17.02
N THR A 167 -13.62 -20.03 -18.14
CA THR A 167 -14.52 -20.32 -19.26
C THR A 167 -13.71 -20.68 -20.49
N PRO A 168 -13.83 -21.92 -21.02
CA PRO A 168 -13.23 -22.25 -22.30
C PRO A 168 -13.86 -21.37 -23.40
N PRO A 169 -13.11 -20.99 -24.43
CA PRO A 169 -13.68 -20.31 -25.60
C PRO A 169 -14.76 -21.20 -26.22
N THR A 170 -15.94 -20.64 -26.43
CA THR A 170 -17.05 -21.26 -27.16
C THR A 170 -16.77 -21.32 -28.65
#